data_421fe7bcd5fe16cef86193a0292b0cd3
#
_entry.id   421fe7bcd5fe16cef86193a0292b0cd3
#
_cell.length_a   1.000
_cell.length_b   1.000
_cell.length_c   1.000
_cell.angle_alpha   90.00
_cell.angle_beta   90.00
_cell.angle_gamma   90.00
#
_symmetry.space_group_name_H-M   'P 1'
#
loop_
_entity.id
_entity.type
_entity.pdbx_description
1 polymer ?
#
loop_
_entity_poly.entity_id
_entity_poly.type
_entity_poly.pdbx_seq_one_letter_code
_entity_poly.pdbx_strand_id
1 'polypeptide(L)'
;MKTIERDNFKIHYRNNFEIIDIEERDENNKEKRNQYSHCMMSNVDFMIKVNDKIIFIELKNFKIKDKNQLEDKIKSLKIKEPLNKDSIIYELIQKGRGSFLKEYSSGYINSNIDVYYFIIFHFPFKIRNMQFKSNINKYLNKNLPIIKNDSVYKKSFIKTILFITIDEWNEISKEMDIENLIFEPM
;
A
#
# COMPACT_ATOMS: atom_id res chain seq x y z
N MET A 1 -23.00 -3.96 3.44
CA MET A 1 -21.70 -3.30 3.23
C MET A 1 -21.13 -3.00 4.61
N LYS A 2 -19.88 -3.35 4.85
CA LYS A 2 -19.15 -2.99 6.10
C LYS A 2 -18.35 -1.71 5.85
N THR A 3 -18.05 -0.98 6.92
CA THR A 3 -17.23 0.25 6.85
C THR A 3 -16.20 0.21 7.95
N ILE A 4 -14.96 0.57 7.61
CA ILE A 4 -13.86 0.79 8.53
C ILE A 4 -13.34 2.21 8.30
N GLU A 5 -12.84 2.87 9.34
CA GLU A 5 -12.18 4.17 9.22
C GLU A 5 -10.69 4.01 9.51
N ARG A 6 -9.85 4.48 8.56
CA ARG A 6 -8.39 4.41 8.69
C ARG A 6 -7.72 5.57 7.94
N ASP A 7 -6.72 6.19 8.55
CA ASP A 7 -5.90 7.26 7.96
C ASP A 7 -6.69 8.38 7.26
N ASN A 8 -7.85 8.73 7.83
CA ASN A 8 -8.82 9.67 7.28
C ASN A 8 -9.45 9.23 5.96
N PHE A 9 -9.62 7.91 5.82
CA PHE A 9 -10.48 7.30 4.82
C PHE A 9 -11.61 6.54 5.48
N LYS A 10 -12.79 6.54 4.85
CA LYS A 10 -13.81 5.53 5.03
C LYS A 10 -13.61 4.45 3.98
N ILE A 11 -13.57 3.20 4.43
CA ILE A 11 -13.33 2.04 3.60
C ILE A 11 -14.58 1.20 3.61
N HIS A 12 -15.25 1.13 2.47
CA HIS A 12 -16.47 0.36 2.30
C HIS A 12 -16.17 -0.94 1.56
N TYR A 13 -16.67 -2.07 2.07
CA TYR A 13 -16.44 -3.38 1.45
C TYR A 13 -17.58 -4.36 1.66
N ARG A 14 -17.65 -5.40 0.83
CA ARG A 14 -18.55 -6.55 0.98
C ARG A 14 -17.78 -7.78 1.47
N ASN A 15 -18.53 -8.78 1.95
CA ASN A 15 -17.95 -9.99 2.57
C ASN A 15 -17.41 -11.05 1.58
N ASN A 16 -17.13 -10.69 0.35
CA ASN A 16 -16.65 -11.62 -0.67
C ASN A 16 -15.12 -11.86 -0.65
N PHE A 17 -14.40 -11.15 0.21
CA PHE A 17 -12.96 -11.34 0.43
C PHE A 17 -12.60 -11.04 1.88
N GLU A 18 -11.46 -11.56 2.33
CA GLU A 18 -10.93 -11.32 3.66
C GLU A 18 -10.10 -10.03 3.65
N ILE A 19 -10.52 -9.03 4.47
CA ILE A 19 -9.71 -7.85 4.77
C ILE A 19 -9.13 -8.02 6.15
N ILE A 20 -7.81 -7.89 6.25
CA ILE A 20 -7.07 -7.90 7.50
C ILE A 20 -6.50 -6.51 7.71
N ASP A 21 -6.98 -5.80 8.72
CA ASP A 21 -6.36 -4.57 9.22
C ASP A 21 -5.12 -4.98 10.02
N ILE A 22 -3.95 -4.73 9.45
CA ILE A 22 -2.68 -5.18 10.04
C ILE A 22 -2.24 -4.29 11.20
N GLU A 23 -2.67 -3.04 11.18
CA GLU A 23 -2.35 -2.06 12.22
C GLU A 23 -3.53 -1.83 13.20
N GLU A 24 -4.56 -2.68 13.19
CA GLU A 24 -5.71 -2.55 14.08
C GLU A 24 -5.24 -2.35 15.52
N ARG A 25 -5.43 -1.14 16.03
CA ARG A 25 -5.18 -0.78 17.42
C ARG A 25 -6.42 -1.11 18.25
N ASP A 26 -6.74 -2.37 18.37
CA ASP A 26 -7.77 -2.80 19.30
C ASP A 26 -7.19 -2.78 20.72
N GLU A 27 -7.55 -1.76 21.50
CA GLU A 27 -7.11 -1.64 22.90
C GLU A 27 -7.62 -2.80 23.75
N ASN A 28 -8.67 -3.47 23.33
CA ASN A 28 -9.35 -4.55 24.04
C ASN A 28 -8.88 -5.95 23.59
N ASN A 29 -8.16 -6.11 22.48
CA ASN A 29 -7.77 -7.41 21.94
C ASN A 29 -6.25 -7.53 21.73
N LYS A 30 -5.54 -7.64 22.86
CA LYS A 30 -4.06 -7.82 22.90
C LYS A 30 -3.59 -9.02 22.06
N GLU A 31 -4.39 -10.07 21.94
CA GLU A 31 -4.03 -11.27 21.17
C GLU A 31 -3.96 -11.03 19.67
N LYS A 32 -4.86 -10.22 19.10
CA LYS A 32 -4.79 -9.81 17.68
C LYS A 32 -3.57 -8.94 17.40
N ARG A 33 -3.22 -8.02 18.30
CA ARG A 33 -1.97 -7.24 18.21
C ARG A 33 -0.74 -8.13 18.15
N ASN A 34 -0.68 -9.17 18.97
CA ASN A 34 0.48 -10.06 19.04
C ASN A 34 0.65 -10.92 17.79
N GLN A 35 -0.41 -11.24 17.05
CA GLN A 35 -0.31 -11.97 15.79
C GLN A 35 0.30 -11.14 14.65
N TYR A 36 0.03 -9.84 14.63
CA TYR A 36 0.41 -8.98 13.49
C TYR A 36 1.46 -7.93 13.83
N SER A 37 1.66 -7.57 15.11
CA SER A 37 2.61 -6.55 15.55
C SER A 37 3.99 -7.09 15.89
N HIS A 38 4.43 -8.21 15.29
CA HIS A 38 5.75 -8.72 15.59
C HIS A 38 6.86 -7.76 15.17
N CYS A 39 7.49 -7.26 16.23
CA CYS A 39 8.91 -6.94 16.25
C CYS A 39 9.43 -6.07 15.12
N MET A 40 9.42 -4.74 15.28
CA MET A 40 10.25 -3.81 14.48
C MET A 40 10.04 -3.81 12.96
N MET A 41 9.10 -4.59 12.42
CA MET A 41 8.76 -4.55 11.00
C MET A 41 7.63 -3.56 10.76
N SER A 42 7.87 -2.58 9.92
CA SER A 42 6.80 -1.72 9.40
C SER A 42 5.86 -2.57 8.53
N ASN A 43 4.55 -2.47 8.77
CA ASN A 43 3.54 -3.16 7.98
C ASN A 43 2.72 -2.16 7.18
N VAL A 44 2.07 -2.64 6.11
CA VAL A 44 1.04 -1.91 5.39
C VAL A 44 -0.25 -1.81 6.23
N ASP A 45 -1.14 -0.90 5.88
CA ASP A 45 -2.39 -0.71 6.64
C ASP A 45 -3.32 -1.92 6.51
N PHE A 46 -3.48 -2.45 5.32
CA PHE A 46 -4.38 -3.58 5.04
C PHE A 46 -3.74 -4.66 4.19
N MET A 47 -4.19 -5.88 4.43
CA MET A 47 -3.97 -7.01 3.56
C MET A 47 -5.32 -7.60 3.13
N ILE A 48 -5.47 -7.88 1.85
CA ILE A 48 -6.64 -8.55 1.28
C ILE A 48 -6.20 -9.89 0.72
N LYS A 49 -6.97 -10.91 1.06
CA LYS A 49 -6.82 -12.25 0.47
C LYS A 49 -8.03 -12.53 -0.41
N VAL A 50 -7.79 -12.74 -1.68
CA VAL A 50 -8.82 -13.09 -2.66
C VAL A 50 -8.25 -14.07 -3.67
N ASN A 51 -8.89 -15.25 -3.78
CA ASN A 51 -8.44 -16.34 -4.64
C ASN A 51 -6.95 -16.67 -4.42
N ASP A 52 -6.15 -16.60 -5.48
CA ASP A 52 -4.70 -16.82 -5.53
C ASP A 52 -3.89 -15.51 -5.40
N LYS A 53 -4.51 -14.45 -4.85
CA LYS A 53 -3.89 -13.11 -4.73
C LYS A 53 -3.81 -12.68 -3.28
N ILE A 54 -2.70 -12.07 -2.93
CA ILE A 54 -2.53 -11.25 -1.72
C ILE A 54 -2.27 -9.81 -2.16
N ILE A 55 -3.07 -8.89 -1.63
CA ILE A 55 -3.00 -7.49 -1.97
C ILE A 55 -2.68 -6.69 -0.72
N PHE A 56 -1.51 -6.08 -0.69
CA PHE A 56 -1.10 -5.12 0.32
C PHE A 56 -1.59 -3.73 -0.06
N ILE A 57 -2.21 -3.03 0.88
CA ILE A 57 -2.72 -1.67 0.70
C ILE A 57 -2.14 -0.77 1.78
N GLU A 58 -1.55 0.32 1.34
CA GLU A 58 -1.13 1.45 2.15
C GLU A 58 -1.93 2.68 1.76
N LEU A 59 -2.47 3.40 2.73
CA LEU A 59 -3.24 4.62 2.52
C LEU A 59 -2.41 5.87 2.85
N LYS A 60 -2.47 6.88 2.01
CA LYS A 60 -1.81 8.17 2.25
C LYS A 60 -2.78 9.33 1.95
N ASN A 61 -3.43 9.84 3.00
CA ASN A 61 -4.23 11.04 2.90
C ASN A 61 -3.38 12.26 3.25
N PHE A 62 -2.99 13.04 2.24
CA PHE A 62 -2.21 14.25 2.44
C PHE A 62 -3.11 15.41 2.86
N LYS A 63 -3.18 15.67 4.16
CA LYS A 63 -3.92 16.82 4.72
C LYS A 63 -3.19 18.12 4.36
N ILE A 64 -3.68 18.80 3.34
CA ILE A 64 -3.10 20.02 2.79
C ILE A 64 -4.18 21.10 2.84
N LYS A 65 -3.87 22.24 3.47
CA LYS A 65 -4.83 23.33 3.70
C LYS A 65 -4.94 24.28 2.51
N ASP A 66 -3.86 24.45 1.77
CA ASP A 66 -3.78 25.41 0.67
C ASP A 66 -2.83 24.94 -0.45
N LYS A 67 -2.81 25.68 -1.58
CA LYS A 67 -1.99 25.34 -2.74
C LYS A 67 -0.48 25.43 -2.50
N ASN A 68 -0.03 26.33 -1.60
CA ASN A 68 1.40 26.47 -1.31
C ASN A 68 1.91 25.22 -0.59
N GLN A 69 1.16 24.74 0.41
CA GLN A 69 1.47 23.49 1.09
C GLN A 69 1.43 22.29 0.12
N LEU A 70 0.54 22.30 -0.87
CA LEU A 70 0.51 21.28 -1.91
C LEU A 70 1.80 21.28 -2.73
N GLU A 71 2.25 22.43 -3.18
CA GLU A 71 3.50 22.56 -3.95
C GLU A 71 4.71 22.10 -3.15
N ASP A 72 4.80 22.48 -1.88
CA ASP A 72 5.91 22.07 -1.00
C ASP A 72 5.86 20.55 -0.73
N LYS A 73 4.67 19.99 -0.55
CA LYS A 73 4.51 18.55 -0.42
C LYS A 73 4.92 17.81 -1.69
N ILE A 74 4.48 18.28 -2.85
CA ILE A 74 4.91 17.72 -4.14
C ILE A 74 6.43 17.83 -4.33
N LYS A 75 7.04 18.96 -3.95
CA LYS A 75 8.51 19.10 -3.96
C LYS A 75 9.20 18.10 -3.04
N SER A 76 8.67 17.86 -1.84
CA SER A 76 9.20 16.87 -0.91
C SER A 76 9.07 15.43 -1.44
N LEU A 77 8.06 15.16 -2.26
CA LEU A 77 7.87 13.88 -2.95
C LEU A 77 8.77 13.73 -4.19
N LYS A 78 9.35 14.83 -4.69
CA LYS A 78 10.38 14.79 -5.75
C LYS A 78 11.73 14.45 -5.12
N ILE A 79 12.01 13.18 -5.09
CA ILE A 79 13.09 12.60 -4.34
C ILE A 79 14.44 13.02 -4.89
N LYS A 80 15.26 13.62 -4.04
CA LYS A 80 16.69 13.79 -4.31
C LYS A 80 17.49 12.57 -3.82
N GLU A 81 17.07 11.98 -2.69
CA GLU A 81 17.74 10.84 -2.05
C GLU A 81 16.71 9.83 -1.55
N PRO A 82 16.36 8.81 -2.36
CA PRO A 82 15.28 7.87 -2.05
C PRO A 82 15.52 6.97 -0.84
N LEU A 83 16.76 6.90 -0.36
CA LEU A 83 17.15 6.06 0.77
C LEU A 83 17.32 6.84 2.09
N ASN A 84 17.00 8.13 2.09
CA ASN A 84 16.92 8.86 3.35
C ASN A 84 15.78 8.28 4.19
N LYS A 85 16.10 7.89 5.45
CA LYS A 85 15.15 7.29 6.40
C LYS A 85 13.91 8.15 6.66
N ASP A 86 14.03 9.47 6.49
CA ASP A 86 12.94 10.42 6.65
C ASP A 86 12.06 10.56 5.39
N SER A 87 12.38 9.86 4.31
CA SER A 87 11.59 9.94 3.09
C SER A 87 10.38 8.99 3.15
N ILE A 88 9.23 9.47 2.68
CA ILE A 88 8.03 8.66 2.55
C ILE A 88 8.28 7.39 1.72
N ILE A 89 9.19 7.44 0.75
CA ILE A 89 9.50 6.29 -0.09
C ILE A 89 10.26 5.22 0.68
N TYR A 90 11.19 5.63 1.55
CA TYR A 90 11.85 4.69 2.43
C TYR A 90 10.82 3.97 3.32
N GLU A 91 9.90 4.73 3.91
CA GLU A 91 8.79 4.19 4.70
C GLU A 91 7.97 3.16 3.89
N LEU A 92 7.51 3.54 2.69
CA LEU A 92 6.73 2.67 1.82
C LEU A 92 7.48 1.38 1.43
N ILE A 93 8.79 1.49 1.17
CA ILE A 93 9.64 0.32 0.90
C ILE A 93 9.73 -0.59 2.13
N GLN A 94 9.93 -0.04 3.33
CA GLN A 94 9.99 -0.83 4.55
C GLN A 94 8.66 -1.52 4.86
N LYS A 95 7.54 -0.83 4.68
CA LYS A 95 6.20 -1.40 4.85
C LYS A 95 5.95 -2.57 3.88
N GLY A 96 6.27 -2.39 2.60
CA GLY A 96 6.12 -3.46 1.62
C GLY A 96 7.01 -4.67 1.90
N ARG A 97 8.26 -4.45 2.30
CA ARG A 97 9.19 -5.53 2.66
C ARG A 97 8.76 -6.26 3.94
N GLY A 98 8.40 -5.50 4.97
CA GLY A 98 7.98 -6.06 6.26
C GLY A 98 6.75 -6.95 6.10
N SER A 99 5.72 -6.46 5.43
CA SER A 99 4.50 -7.23 5.17
C SER A 99 4.77 -8.47 4.33
N PHE A 100 5.57 -8.35 3.26
CA PHE A 100 5.94 -9.50 2.45
C PHE A 100 6.67 -10.57 3.26
N LEU A 101 7.72 -10.21 3.99
CA LEU A 101 8.52 -11.16 4.78
C LEU A 101 7.68 -11.86 5.84
N LYS A 102 6.77 -11.14 6.48
CA LYS A 102 5.87 -11.68 7.47
C LYS A 102 4.95 -12.75 6.88
N GLU A 103 4.24 -12.42 5.80
CA GLU A 103 3.30 -13.34 5.18
C GLU A 103 4.00 -14.54 4.53
N TYR A 104 5.20 -14.33 3.99
CA TYR A 104 6.07 -15.40 3.52
C TYR A 104 6.50 -16.35 4.66
N SER A 105 6.96 -15.79 5.79
CA SER A 105 7.37 -16.56 6.96
C SER A 105 6.21 -17.32 7.61
N SER A 106 4.99 -16.79 7.50
CA SER A 106 3.77 -17.43 7.99
C SER A 106 3.23 -18.51 7.05
N GLY A 107 3.87 -18.72 5.89
CA GLY A 107 3.45 -19.71 4.89
C GLY A 107 2.25 -19.29 4.03
N TYR A 108 1.73 -18.08 4.20
CA TYR A 108 0.60 -17.60 3.38
C TYR A 108 1.04 -17.24 1.96
N ILE A 109 2.28 -16.78 1.77
CA ILE A 109 2.85 -16.53 0.45
C ILE A 109 3.66 -17.73 0.02
N ASN A 110 3.26 -18.35 -1.07
CA ASN A 110 3.96 -19.47 -1.70
C ASN A 110 4.07 -19.23 -3.21
N SER A 111 4.58 -20.23 -3.92
CA SER A 111 4.85 -20.12 -5.36
C SER A 111 3.62 -19.90 -6.26
N ASN A 112 2.42 -20.13 -5.74
CA ASN A 112 1.17 -20.04 -6.50
C ASN A 112 0.37 -18.79 -6.16
N ILE A 113 0.84 -17.97 -5.22
CA ILE A 113 0.17 -16.76 -4.80
C ILE A 113 0.81 -15.56 -5.47
N ASP A 114 0.02 -14.76 -6.17
CA ASP A 114 0.39 -13.48 -6.72
C ASP A 114 0.29 -12.39 -5.64
N VAL A 115 1.36 -11.65 -5.42
CA VAL A 115 1.40 -10.55 -4.44
C VAL A 115 1.38 -9.21 -5.16
N TYR A 116 0.50 -8.32 -4.72
CA TYR A 116 0.36 -6.95 -5.23
C TYR A 116 0.57 -5.97 -4.09
N TYR A 117 1.11 -4.79 -4.38
CA TYR A 117 1.25 -3.72 -3.41
C TYR A 117 0.77 -2.40 -4.00
N PHE A 118 -0.33 -1.88 -3.47
CA PHE A 118 -0.92 -0.60 -3.87
C PHE A 118 -0.78 0.43 -2.76
N ILE A 119 -0.25 1.58 -3.10
CA ILE A 119 -0.23 2.75 -2.24
C ILE A 119 -1.25 3.73 -2.79
N ILE A 120 -2.38 3.84 -2.10
CA ILE A 120 -3.51 4.68 -2.51
C ILE A 120 -3.36 6.03 -1.84
N PHE A 121 -3.22 7.08 -2.64
CA PHE A 121 -3.06 8.42 -2.11
C PHE A 121 -4.20 9.35 -2.48
N HIS A 122 -4.45 10.30 -1.60
CA HIS A 122 -5.39 11.39 -1.81
C HIS A 122 -4.74 12.74 -1.54
N PHE A 123 -5.02 13.71 -2.41
CA PHE A 123 -4.79 15.12 -2.20
C PHE A 123 -6.14 15.86 -2.30
N PRO A 124 -6.43 16.82 -1.41
CA PRO A 124 -7.69 17.56 -1.44
C PRO A 124 -7.81 18.54 -2.63
N PHE A 125 -6.75 18.66 -3.43
CA PHE A 125 -6.70 19.52 -4.61
C PHE A 125 -6.33 18.75 -5.86
N LYS A 126 -6.92 19.13 -6.98
CA LYS A 126 -6.58 18.58 -8.28
C LYS A 126 -5.13 18.92 -8.67
N ILE A 127 -4.33 17.90 -8.87
CA ILE A 127 -2.93 18.03 -9.27
C ILE A 127 -2.84 17.96 -10.80
N ARG A 128 -2.30 19.01 -11.43
CA ARG A 128 -2.16 19.06 -12.90
C ARG A 128 -0.97 18.22 -13.40
N ASN A 129 0.11 18.16 -12.63
CA ASN A 129 1.32 17.43 -13.02
C ASN A 129 1.59 16.26 -12.08
N MET A 130 1.43 15.06 -12.59
CA MET A 130 1.60 13.80 -11.87
C MET A 130 2.99 13.16 -12.08
N GLN A 131 3.98 13.91 -12.58
CA GLN A 131 5.31 13.36 -12.84
C GLN A 131 5.99 12.82 -11.56
N PHE A 132 5.69 13.41 -10.39
CA PHE A 132 6.18 12.88 -9.10
C PHE A 132 5.72 11.43 -8.88
N LYS A 133 4.50 11.07 -9.29
CA LYS A 133 3.94 9.73 -9.19
C LYS A 133 4.76 8.73 -10.00
N SER A 134 5.09 9.08 -11.24
CA SER A 134 5.96 8.24 -12.08
C SER A 134 7.33 8.01 -11.43
N ASN A 135 7.91 9.04 -10.83
CA ASN A 135 9.17 8.93 -10.12
C ASN A 135 9.06 8.02 -8.89
N ILE A 136 8.01 8.17 -8.08
CA ILE A 136 7.75 7.29 -6.93
C ILE A 136 7.64 5.84 -7.39
N ASN A 137 6.80 5.56 -8.38
CA ASN A 137 6.64 4.22 -8.94
C ASN A 137 7.98 3.63 -9.42
N LYS A 138 8.81 4.41 -10.10
CA LYS A 138 10.14 3.97 -10.54
C LYS A 138 11.02 3.58 -9.35
N TYR A 139 11.02 4.34 -8.26
CA TYR A 139 11.83 4.05 -7.07
C TYR A 139 11.29 2.84 -6.30
N LEU A 140 9.99 2.71 -6.12
CA LEU A 140 9.38 1.54 -5.49
C LEU A 140 9.74 0.28 -6.27
N ASN A 141 9.57 0.31 -7.59
CA ASN A 141 9.88 -0.80 -8.48
C ASN A 141 11.38 -1.16 -8.51
N LYS A 142 12.28 -0.20 -8.24
CA LYS A 142 13.72 -0.45 -8.15
C LYS A 142 14.14 -1.11 -6.84
N ASN A 143 13.45 -0.79 -5.73
CA ASN A 143 13.90 -1.12 -4.38
C ASN A 143 13.08 -2.20 -3.69
N LEU A 144 11.95 -2.59 -4.24
CA LEU A 144 11.17 -3.74 -3.78
C LEU A 144 11.42 -4.95 -4.69
N PRO A 145 11.30 -6.17 -4.16
CA PRO A 145 11.63 -7.39 -4.87
C PRO A 145 10.58 -7.72 -5.94
N ILE A 146 10.63 -7.01 -7.06
CA ILE A 146 9.87 -7.31 -8.27
C ILE A 146 10.77 -8.09 -9.21
N ILE A 147 10.24 -9.04 -9.94
CA ILE A 147 10.99 -9.66 -11.03
C ILE A 147 11.24 -8.63 -12.13
N LYS A 148 12.52 -8.48 -12.40
CA LYS A 148 13.00 -8.10 -13.73
C LYS A 148 13.50 -9.36 -14.40
N ASN A 149 13.31 -9.46 -15.71
CA ASN A 149 13.71 -10.62 -16.52
C ASN A 149 15.17 -11.06 -16.36
N ASP A 150 16.03 -10.19 -15.81
CA ASP A 150 17.47 -10.40 -15.58
C ASP A 150 17.83 -10.61 -14.11
N SER A 151 16.87 -10.85 -13.22
CA SER A 151 17.15 -11.01 -11.79
C SER A 151 17.62 -12.42 -11.46
N VAL A 152 18.54 -12.52 -10.50
CA VAL A 152 18.99 -13.78 -9.89
C VAL A 152 17.81 -14.59 -9.30
N TYR A 153 16.69 -13.93 -9.05
CA TYR A 153 15.49 -14.53 -8.49
C TYR A 153 14.61 -15.11 -9.60
N LYS A 154 14.36 -16.40 -9.56
CA LYS A 154 13.53 -17.13 -10.55
C LYS A 154 12.04 -16.82 -10.49
N LYS A 155 11.55 -16.12 -9.46
CA LYS A 155 10.14 -15.74 -9.26
C LYS A 155 10.01 -14.34 -8.73
N SER A 156 8.93 -13.63 -9.12
CA SER A 156 8.54 -12.37 -8.48
C SER A 156 8.08 -12.63 -7.07
N PHE A 157 8.62 -11.88 -6.15
CA PHE A 157 8.05 -11.80 -4.81
C PHE A 157 6.79 -10.94 -4.84
N ILE A 158 6.86 -9.79 -5.51
CA ILE A 158 5.72 -8.89 -5.71
C ILE A 158 5.52 -8.70 -7.20
N LYS A 159 4.32 -8.99 -7.70
CA LYS A 159 3.98 -8.95 -9.13
C LYS A 159 3.85 -7.52 -9.64
N THR A 160 3.24 -6.65 -8.83
CA THR A 160 2.98 -5.26 -9.19
C THR A 160 3.06 -4.35 -7.97
N ILE A 161 3.71 -3.20 -8.12
CA ILE A 161 3.75 -2.15 -7.11
C ILE A 161 3.35 -0.84 -7.78
N LEU A 162 2.31 -0.19 -7.26
CA LEU A 162 1.81 1.06 -7.80
C LEU A 162 1.45 2.06 -6.70
N PHE A 163 1.93 3.29 -6.90
CA PHE A 163 1.48 4.48 -6.18
C PHE A 163 0.40 5.15 -7.05
N ILE A 164 -0.86 5.09 -6.60
CA ILE A 164 -2.05 5.40 -7.41
C ILE A 164 -3.03 6.30 -6.67
N THR A 165 -3.86 7.00 -7.43
CA THR A 165 -5.01 7.75 -6.92
C THR A 165 -6.19 6.84 -6.62
N ILE A 166 -7.21 7.37 -5.90
CA ILE A 166 -8.47 6.66 -5.66
C ILE A 166 -9.17 6.32 -6.98
N ASP A 167 -9.17 7.26 -7.94
CA ASP A 167 -9.83 7.03 -9.25
C ASP A 167 -9.18 5.85 -9.99
N GLU A 168 -7.84 5.80 -10.00
CA GLU A 168 -7.11 4.69 -10.62
C GLU A 168 -7.33 3.37 -9.86
N TRP A 169 -7.47 3.42 -8.53
CA TRP A 169 -7.84 2.24 -7.74
C TRP A 169 -9.20 1.70 -8.18
N ASN A 170 -10.19 2.58 -8.36
CA ASN A 170 -11.54 2.17 -8.76
C ASN A 170 -11.57 1.46 -10.14
N GLU A 171 -10.60 1.72 -11.00
CA GLU A 171 -10.43 1.01 -12.27
C GLU A 171 -9.72 -0.33 -12.05
N ILE A 172 -8.58 -0.33 -11.36
CA ILE A 172 -7.76 -1.52 -11.10
C ILE A 172 -8.53 -2.56 -10.28
N SER A 173 -9.32 -2.12 -9.29
CA SER A 173 -10.07 -3.02 -8.42
C SER A 173 -11.10 -3.87 -9.17
N LYS A 174 -11.65 -3.36 -10.27
CA LYS A 174 -12.55 -4.13 -11.16
C LYS A 174 -11.81 -5.26 -11.86
N GLU A 175 -10.60 -5.00 -12.35
CA GLU A 175 -9.77 -6.02 -13.00
C GLU A 175 -9.29 -7.11 -12.03
N MET A 176 -9.32 -6.82 -10.74
CA MET A 176 -8.87 -7.73 -9.69
C MET A 176 -9.99 -8.47 -8.96
N ASP A 177 -11.25 -8.30 -9.38
CA ASP A 177 -12.45 -8.86 -8.74
C ASP A 177 -12.69 -8.36 -7.31
N ILE A 178 -12.26 -7.13 -7.02
CA ILE A 178 -12.42 -6.46 -5.71
C ILE A 178 -13.05 -5.07 -5.83
N GLU A 179 -13.85 -4.83 -6.86
CA GLU A 179 -14.53 -3.56 -7.14
C GLU A 179 -15.44 -3.07 -6.00
N ASN A 180 -15.78 -3.98 -5.07
CA ASN A 180 -16.57 -3.66 -3.88
C ASN A 180 -15.74 -3.06 -2.73
N LEU A 181 -14.44 -2.88 -2.91
CA LEU A 181 -13.57 -2.18 -1.96
C LEU A 181 -13.39 -0.74 -2.41
N ILE A 182 -14.08 0.17 -1.72
CA ILE A 182 -14.16 1.59 -2.05
C ILE A 182 -13.50 2.41 -0.95
N PHE A 183 -12.64 3.35 -1.35
CA PHE A 183 -11.99 4.31 -0.45
C PHE A 183 -12.61 5.69 -0.64
N GLU A 184 -13.10 6.27 0.44
CA GLU A 184 -13.67 7.62 0.50
C GLU A 184 -12.82 8.47 1.45
N PRO A 185 -12.16 9.55 0.99
CA PRO A 185 -11.38 10.44 1.86
C PRO A 185 -12.31 11.23 2.77
N MET A 186 -11.91 11.43 4.04
CA MET A 186 -12.60 12.23 5.04
C MET A 186 -11.97 13.64 5.17
#